data_d1e90d45eb22b866e797470e5e20545e
#
_entry.id   d1e90d45eb22b866e797470e5e20545e
#
_cell.length_a   1.000
_cell.length_b   1.000
_cell.length_c   1.000
_cell.angle_alpha   90.00
_cell.angle_beta   90.00
_cell.angle_gamma   90.00
#
_symmetry.space_group_name_H-M   'P 1'
#
loop_
_entity.id
_entity.type
_entity.pdbx_description
1 polymer ?
#
loop_
_entity_poly.entity_id
_entity_poly.type
_entity_poly.pdbx_seq_one_letter_code
_entity_poly.pdbx_strand_id
1 'polypeptide(L)'
;NLIKHKRVEFSELFYDLVFVYAISKTTALIHHLHHGVLSLDAIFGFLMTLLVMVNCWMIQTVYTNRYGKNSLFNMVVMFVNMAMLLLIANMITNDWQSYFHTFCWTVGTLTLTLFFQYLVEYFRKSTTSANRKSIKGFLWMTGLRTVLVYLAALLPIHLGIHVYITGILLTFIMPVLLTRKVSHFQINLPHLIERISLLVIITFGEMIMGLADFFTLEHFSIHSILYFIIMINLFMNYFGQFDHAIDEKGENKGIFLIYSHYPIFIGLIM
;
A
#
# COMPACT_ATOMS: atom_id res chain seq x y z
N ASN A 1 11.61 -20.83 -19.86
CA ASN A 1 12.17 -20.75 -18.50
C ASN A 1 11.01 -20.71 -17.51
N LEU A 2 10.80 -21.82 -16.79
CA LEU A 2 9.86 -21.85 -15.68
C LEU A 2 10.30 -20.79 -14.66
N ILE A 3 9.47 -19.80 -14.40
CA ILE A 3 9.70 -18.81 -13.34
C ILE A 3 9.73 -19.61 -12.03
N LYS A 4 10.91 -19.68 -11.40
CA LYS A 4 11.08 -20.40 -10.14
C LYS A 4 10.18 -19.73 -9.10
N HIS A 5 9.26 -20.50 -8.50
CA HIS A 5 8.37 -20.00 -7.44
C HIS A 5 9.22 -19.41 -6.31
N LYS A 6 9.06 -18.11 -6.06
CA LYS A 6 9.67 -17.42 -4.93
C LYS A 6 8.65 -17.44 -3.79
N ARG A 7 9.02 -18.00 -2.65
CA ARG A 7 8.19 -18.01 -1.45
C ARG A 7 8.13 -16.60 -0.85
N VAL A 8 6.98 -16.25 -0.27
CA VAL A 8 6.83 -15.01 0.52
C VAL A 8 7.62 -15.13 1.81
N GLU A 9 8.45 -14.13 2.10
CA GLU A 9 9.29 -14.09 3.30
C GLU A 9 8.50 -13.57 4.51
N PHE A 10 8.85 -14.02 5.72
CA PHE A 10 8.18 -13.57 6.95
C PHE A 10 8.27 -12.07 7.16
N SER A 11 9.35 -11.42 6.74
CA SER A 11 9.50 -9.97 6.79
C SER A 11 8.50 -9.25 5.88
N GLU A 12 8.15 -9.82 4.73
CA GLU A 12 7.12 -9.28 3.83
C GLU A 12 5.73 -9.41 4.46
N LEU A 13 5.43 -10.54 5.12
CA LEU A 13 4.17 -10.73 5.84
C LEU A 13 4.03 -9.79 7.04
N PHE A 14 5.12 -9.56 7.76
CA PHE A 14 5.12 -8.63 8.88
C PHE A 14 4.94 -7.18 8.39
N TYR A 15 5.53 -6.82 7.28
CA TYR A 15 5.28 -5.53 6.63
C TYR A 15 3.81 -5.37 6.24
N ASP A 16 3.21 -6.40 5.65
CA ASP A 16 1.81 -6.39 5.24
C ASP A 16 0.85 -6.26 6.44
N LEU A 17 1.16 -6.91 7.57
CA LEU A 17 0.42 -6.76 8.82
C LEU A 17 0.44 -5.31 9.33
N VAL A 18 1.62 -4.69 9.38
CA VAL A 18 1.77 -3.28 9.80
C VAL A 18 1.06 -2.34 8.83
N PHE A 19 1.12 -2.63 7.53
CA PHE A 19 0.44 -1.84 6.50
C PHE A 19 -1.09 -1.86 6.68
N VAL A 20 -1.70 -3.04 6.87
CA VAL A 20 -3.15 -3.15 7.09
C VAL A 20 -3.55 -2.44 8.39
N TYR A 21 -2.80 -2.62 9.48
CA TYR A 21 -3.04 -1.90 10.73
C TYR A 21 -2.99 -0.38 10.53
N ALA A 22 -1.99 0.11 9.79
CA ALA A 22 -1.85 1.54 9.52
C ALA A 22 -3.04 2.09 8.71
N ILE A 23 -3.53 1.34 7.71
CA ILE A 23 -4.74 1.72 6.96
C ILE A 23 -5.97 1.70 7.86
N SER A 24 -6.16 0.65 8.66
CA SER A 24 -7.26 0.55 9.62
C SER A 24 -7.31 1.75 10.58
N LYS A 25 -6.15 2.21 11.05
CA LYS A 25 -6.08 3.44 11.86
C LYS A 25 -6.53 4.69 11.10
N THR A 26 -6.25 4.79 9.81
CA THR A 26 -6.66 5.95 9.02
C THR A 26 -8.17 6.00 8.80
N THR A 27 -8.86 4.86 8.83
CA THR A 27 -10.32 4.82 8.71
C THR A 27 -11.04 5.42 9.91
N ALA A 28 -10.38 5.51 11.07
CA ALA A 28 -10.95 6.14 12.25
C ALA A 28 -11.38 7.61 12.00
N LEU A 29 -10.76 8.30 11.03
CA LEU A 29 -11.19 9.65 10.62
C LEU A 29 -12.61 9.71 10.07
N ILE A 30 -13.01 8.68 9.34
CA ILE A 30 -14.34 8.64 8.71
C ILE A 30 -15.41 8.05 9.64
N HIS A 31 -15.01 7.49 10.78
CA HIS A 31 -15.96 7.03 11.80
C HIS A 31 -16.44 8.14 12.74
N HIS A 32 -15.75 9.28 12.81
CA HIS A 32 -16.16 10.44 13.61
C HIS A 32 -17.01 11.41 12.77
N LEU A 33 -18.32 11.29 12.91
CA LEU A 33 -19.28 12.17 12.27
C LEU A 33 -19.37 13.50 13.04
N HIS A 34 -19.09 14.62 12.39
CA HIS A 34 -19.46 15.95 12.88
C HIS A 34 -20.91 16.26 12.51
N HIS A 35 -21.81 16.33 13.50
CA HIS A 35 -23.26 16.55 13.29
C HIS A 35 -23.93 15.55 12.31
N GLY A 36 -23.45 14.30 12.30
CA GLY A 36 -24.00 13.25 11.41
C GLY A 36 -23.51 13.31 9.97
N VAL A 37 -22.54 14.17 9.64
CA VAL A 37 -21.97 14.32 8.30
C VAL A 37 -20.44 14.23 8.36
N LEU A 38 -19.85 13.57 7.39
CA LEU A 38 -18.40 13.55 7.18
C LEU A 38 -17.94 14.89 6.63
N SER A 39 -16.91 15.50 7.24
CA SER A 39 -16.30 16.70 6.68
C SER A 39 -15.56 16.37 5.37
N LEU A 40 -15.63 17.26 4.39
CA LEU A 40 -14.89 17.09 3.13
C LEU A 40 -13.37 17.02 3.36
N ASP A 41 -12.86 17.76 4.37
CA ASP A 41 -11.45 17.75 4.74
C ASP A 41 -11.02 16.38 5.29
N ALA A 42 -11.85 15.72 6.09
CA ALA A 42 -11.58 14.37 6.60
C ALA A 42 -11.55 13.34 5.46
N ILE A 43 -12.52 13.40 4.56
CA ILE A 43 -12.56 12.52 3.37
C ILE A 43 -11.32 12.75 2.51
N PHE A 44 -10.97 14.00 2.26
CA PHE A 44 -9.82 14.35 1.45
C PHE A 44 -8.50 13.86 2.09
N GLY A 45 -8.29 14.14 3.38
CA GLY A 45 -7.11 13.69 4.12
C GLY A 45 -7.00 12.16 4.12
N PHE A 46 -8.11 11.46 4.34
CA PHE A 46 -8.18 10.01 4.27
C PHE A 46 -7.78 9.48 2.89
N LEU A 47 -8.39 9.98 1.80
CA LEU A 47 -8.11 9.52 0.45
C LEU A 47 -6.65 9.77 0.05
N MET A 48 -6.11 10.96 0.34
CA MET A 48 -4.72 11.28 0.02
C MET A 48 -3.72 10.41 0.76
N THR A 49 -3.99 10.11 2.02
CA THR A 49 -3.15 9.22 2.80
C THR A 49 -3.23 7.79 2.30
N LEU A 50 -4.44 7.31 2.06
CA LEU A 50 -4.64 5.96 1.53
C LEU A 50 -3.91 5.78 0.19
N LEU A 51 -4.02 6.76 -0.73
CA LEU A 51 -3.32 6.71 -2.01
C LEU A 51 -1.80 6.60 -1.84
N VAL A 52 -1.21 7.38 -0.94
CA VAL A 52 0.24 7.32 -0.73
C VAL A 52 0.66 6.01 -0.08
N MET A 53 -0.08 5.54 0.92
CA MET A 53 0.24 4.29 1.62
C MET A 53 0.18 3.10 0.69
N VAL A 54 -0.92 2.95 -0.07
CA VAL A 54 -1.10 1.84 -1.00
C VAL A 54 -0.10 1.89 -2.15
N ASN A 55 0.23 3.09 -2.63
CA ASN A 55 1.25 3.23 -3.66
C ASN A 55 2.66 2.89 -3.14
N CYS A 56 3.02 3.27 -1.92
CA CYS A 56 4.28 2.86 -1.29
C CYS A 56 4.33 1.34 -1.09
N TRP A 57 3.22 0.73 -0.66
CA TRP A 57 3.11 -0.72 -0.56
C TRP A 57 3.34 -1.40 -1.92
N MET A 58 2.73 -0.88 -2.99
CA MET A 58 2.92 -1.39 -4.34
C MET A 58 4.38 -1.32 -4.78
N ILE A 59 5.04 -0.17 -4.58
CA ILE A 59 6.44 0.02 -4.95
C ILE A 59 7.34 -0.95 -4.19
N GLN A 60 7.11 -1.11 -2.88
CA GLN A 60 7.82 -2.07 -2.04
C GLN A 60 7.57 -3.51 -2.51
N THR A 61 6.32 -3.85 -2.82
CA THR A 61 5.93 -5.18 -3.29
C THR A 61 6.59 -5.53 -4.63
N VAL A 62 6.59 -4.60 -5.59
CA VAL A 62 7.29 -4.76 -6.87
C VAL A 62 8.80 -4.92 -6.67
N TYR A 63 9.38 -4.15 -5.76
CA TYR A 63 10.80 -4.28 -5.42
C TYR A 63 11.12 -5.66 -4.87
N THR A 64 10.40 -6.12 -3.84
CA THR A 64 10.64 -7.42 -3.20
C THR A 64 10.36 -8.58 -4.14
N ASN A 65 9.33 -8.48 -4.97
CA ASN A 65 8.98 -9.49 -5.97
C ASN A 65 10.12 -9.70 -6.99
N ARG A 66 10.67 -8.61 -7.52
CA ARG A 66 11.66 -8.67 -8.61
C ARG A 66 13.11 -8.74 -8.15
N TYR A 67 13.46 -8.00 -7.12
CA TYR A 67 14.85 -7.76 -6.69
C TYR A 67 15.10 -8.17 -5.25
N GLY A 68 14.03 -8.38 -4.47
CA GLY A 68 14.12 -8.70 -3.06
C GLY A 68 14.97 -9.92 -2.81
N LYS A 69 15.96 -9.75 -1.93
CA LYS A 69 16.76 -10.81 -1.35
C LYS A 69 16.60 -10.74 0.15
N ASN A 70 16.59 -11.87 0.80
CA ASN A 70 16.59 -11.95 2.26
C ASN A 70 17.95 -11.46 2.78
N SER A 71 18.14 -10.14 2.83
CA SER A 71 19.35 -9.47 3.27
C SER A 71 19.05 -8.54 4.43
N LEU A 72 20.02 -8.39 5.34
CA LEU A 72 19.89 -7.49 6.49
C LEU A 72 19.52 -6.06 6.04
N PHE A 73 20.11 -5.57 4.96
CA PHE A 73 19.78 -4.25 4.41
C PHE A 73 18.30 -4.13 4.05
N ASN A 74 17.73 -5.08 3.29
CA ASN A 74 16.33 -5.04 2.93
C ASN A 74 15.39 -5.15 4.14
N MET A 75 15.73 -5.99 5.12
CA MET A 75 14.96 -6.10 6.36
C MET A 75 14.97 -4.81 7.17
N VAL A 76 16.14 -4.18 7.34
CA VAL A 76 16.25 -2.90 8.07
C VAL A 76 15.43 -1.81 7.38
N VAL A 77 15.52 -1.69 6.05
CA VAL A 77 14.71 -0.71 5.31
C VAL A 77 13.21 -0.99 5.46
N MET A 78 12.78 -2.25 5.42
CA MET A 78 11.39 -2.61 5.66
C MET A 78 10.93 -2.22 7.07
N PHE A 79 11.75 -2.42 8.11
CA PHE A 79 11.43 -2.01 9.48
C PHE A 79 11.34 -0.49 9.61
N VAL A 80 12.21 0.26 8.95
CA VAL A 80 12.10 1.73 8.89
C VAL A 80 10.79 2.13 8.20
N ASN A 81 10.45 1.50 7.09
CA ASN A 81 9.19 1.76 6.39
C ASN A 81 7.96 1.44 7.26
N MET A 82 7.99 0.36 8.03
CA MET A 82 6.93 0.03 9.00
C MET A 82 6.76 1.13 10.05
N ALA A 83 7.88 1.62 10.61
CA ALA A 83 7.84 2.72 11.58
C ALA A 83 7.26 4.01 10.96
N MET A 84 7.63 4.32 9.71
CA MET A 84 7.06 5.49 9.00
C MET A 84 5.57 5.32 8.73
N LEU A 85 5.10 4.12 8.35
CA LEU A 85 3.67 3.84 8.17
C LEU A 85 2.87 4.03 9.45
N LEU A 86 3.39 3.55 10.59
CA LEU A 86 2.75 3.76 11.90
C LEU A 86 2.71 5.23 12.29
N LEU A 87 3.76 6.01 12.04
CA LEU A 87 3.77 7.44 12.28
C LEU A 87 2.75 8.16 11.40
N ILE A 88 2.69 7.84 10.10
CA ILE A 88 1.71 8.40 9.17
C ILE A 88 0.29 8.13 9.68
N ALA A 89 -0.02 6.91 10.06
CA ALA A 89 -1.34 6.51 10.52
C ALA A 89 -1.80 7.29 11.78
N ASN A 90 -0.87 7.64 12.66
CA ASN A 90 -1.18 8.38 13.89
C ASN A 90 -1.20 9.91 13.71
N MET A 91 -0.68 10.45 12.61
CA MET A 91 -0.74 11.88 12.29
C MET A 91 -2.07 12.29 11.65
N ILE A 92 -2.85 11.32 11.18
CA ILE A 92 -4.11 11.58 10.52
C ILE A 92 -5.19 11.66 11.57
N THR A 93 -5.52 12.89 11.92
CA THR A 93 -6.55 13.28 12.89
C THR A 93 -7.47 14.33 12.27
N ASN A 94 -8.55 14.69 12.94
CA ASN A 94 -9.44 15.77 12.47
C ASN A 94 -8.71 17.12 12.30
N ASP A 95 -7.57 17.29 12.94
CA ASP A 95 -6.69 18.46 12.83
C ASP A 95 -5.39 18.11 12.08
N TRP A 96 -5.51 17.37 10.98
CA TRP A 96 -4.36 16.92 10.19
C TRP A 96 -3.55 18.09 9.59
N GLN A 97 -4.16 19.26 9.43
CA GLN A 97 -3.48 20.45 8.92
C GLN A 97 -2.34 20.87 9.85
N SER A 98 -2.53 20.78 11.17
CA SER A 98 -1.46 21.05 12.15
C SER A 98 -0.27 20.10 12.03
N TYR A 99 -0.50 18.89 11.54
CA TYR A 99 0.53 17.87 11.36
C TYR A 99 1.07 17.79 9.92
N PHE A 100 0.54 18.61 8.99
CA PHE A 100 0.84 18.50 7.55
C PHE A 100 2.34 18.51 7.24
N HIS A 101 3.11 19.41 7.83
CA HIS A 101 4.56 19.46 7.59
C HIS A 101 5.26 18.20 8.08
N THR A 102 4.96 17.74 9.29
CA THR A 102 5.52 16.50 9.85
C THR A 102 5.09 15.28 9.04
N PHE A 103 3.84 15.25 8.60
CA PHE A 103 3.31 14.23 7.71
C PHE A 103 4.09 14.18 6.40
N CYS A 104 4.32 15.32 5.74
CA CYS A 104 5.12 15.38 4.51
C CYS A 104 6.57 14.93 4.74
N TRP A 105 7.21 15.29 5.87
CA TRP A 105 8.53 14.79 6.22
C TRP A 105 8.55 13.28 6.36
N THR A 106 7.55 12.69 6.99
CA THR A 106 7.44 11.24 7.20
C THR A 106 7.18 10.51 5.88
N VAL A 107 6.26 10.99 5.04
CA VAL A 107 5.99 10.43 3.71
C VAL A 107 7.21 10.58 2.81
N GLY A 108 7.91 11.72 2.86
CA GLY A 108 9.15 11.94 2.15
C GLY A 108 10.22 10.93 2.53
N THR A 109 10.39 10.66 3.83
CA THR A 109 11.34 9.67 4.34
C THR A 109 10.97 8.26 3.89
N LEU A 110 9.68 7.87 3.97
CA LEU A 110 9.20 6.60 3.45
C LEU A 110 9.51 6.42 1.96
N THR A 111 9.31 7.46 1.16
CA THR A 111 9.60 7.41 -0.28
C THR A 111 11.10 7.41 -0.57
N LEU A 112 11.87 8.13 0.24
CA LEU A 112 13.33 8.18 0.14
C LEU A 112 13.97 6.81 0.41
N THR A 113 13.48 6.06 1.40
CA THR A 113 13.96 4.70 1.66
C THR A 113 13.71 3.77 0.48
N LEU A 114 12.53 3.87 -0.15
CA LEU A 114 12.22 3.14 -1.39
C LEU A 114 13.17 3.55 -2.53
N PHE A 115 13.43 4.84 -2.69
CA PHE A 115 14.41 5.34 -3.67
C PHE A 115 15.79 4.72 -3.44
N PHE A 116 16.27 4.69 -2.21
CA PHE A 116 17.57 4.08 -1.87
C PHE A 116 17.62 2.58 -2.14
N GLN A 117 16.53 1.83 -1.89
CA GLN A 117 16.49 0.41 -2.24
C GLN A 117 16.69 0.19 -3.74
N TYR A 118 15.96 0.94 -4.58
CA TYR A 118 16.13 0.87 -6.03
C TYR A 118 17.51 1.36 -6.48
N LEU A 119 18.07 2.38 -5.82
CA LEU A 119 19.41 2.91 -6.14
C LEU A 119 20.50 1.87 -5.87
N VAL A 120 20.46 1.21 -4.71
CA VAL A 120 21.40 0.13 -4.37
C VAL A 120 21.33 -1.01 -5.38
N GLU A 121 20.10 -1.40 -5.79
CA GLU A 121 19.92 -2.45 -6.80
C GLU A 121 20.39 -2.01 -8.18
N TYR A 122 20.24 -0.74 -8.56
CA TYR A 122 20.72 -0.20 -9.82
C TYR A 122 22.23 -0.34 -9.99
N PHE A 123 22.98 -0.07 -8.92
CA PHE A 123 24.45 -0.17 -8.93
C PHE A 123 25.00 -1.58 -8.67
N ARG A 124 24.13 -2.53 -8.36
CA ARG A 124 24.57 -3.91 -8.11
C ARG A 124 25.15 -4.53 -9.38
N LYS A 125 26.32 -5.16 -9.27
CA LYS A 125 27.04 -5.76 -10.41
C LYS A 125 26.25 -6.88 -11.09
N SER A 126 25.40 -7.60 -10.35
CA SER A 126 24.57 -8.71 -10.88
C SER A 126 23.33 -8.25 -11.63
N THR A 127 23.01 -6.96 -11.65
CA THR A 127 21.79 -6.43 -12.28
C THR A 127 21.96 -6.31 -13.78
N THR A 128 21.05 -6.95 -14.55
CA THR A 128 21.07 -6.94 -16.01
C THR A 128 20.73 -5.57 -16.58
N SER A 129 21.11 -5.29 -17.84
CA SER A 129 20.79 -4.03 -18.54
C SER A 129 19.28 -3.81 -18.66
N ALA A 130 18.50 -4.87 -18.92
CA ALA A 130 17.04 -4.81 -18.98
C ALA A 130 16.43 -4.40 -17.62
N ASN A 131 16.92 -5.00 -16.53
CA ASN A 131 16.49 -4.64 -15.17
C ASN A 131 16.87 -3.20 -14.83
N ARG A 132 18.07 -2.74 -15.18
CA ARG A 132 18.49 -1.34 -14.96
C ARG A 132 17.56 -0.34 -15.63
N LYS A 133 17.07 -0.64 -16.85
CA LYS A 133 16.09 0.21 -17.54
C LYS A 133 14.78 0.33 -16.75
N SER A 134 14.28 -0.78 -16.22
CA SER A 134 13.08 -0.78 -15.34
C SER A 134 13.33 -0.02 -14.04
N ILE A 135 14.45 -0.30 -13.36
CA ILE A 135 14.84 0.35 -12.10
C ILE A 135 14.94 1.87 -12.29
N LYS A 136 15.51 2.33 -13.42
CA LYS A 136 15.61 3.76 -13.73
C LYS A 136 14.25 4.45 -13.72
N GLY A 137 13.21 3.81 -14.23
CA GLY A 137 11.84 4.34 -14.17
C GLY A 137 11.33 4.50 -12.74
N PHE A 138 11.54 3.49 -11.88
CA PHE A 138 11.17 3.58 -10.46
C PHE A 138 12.00 4.60 -9.68
N LEU A 139 13.29 4.74 -10.01
CA LEU A 139 14.14 5.79 -9.43
C LEU A 139 13.63 7.19 -9.78
N TRP A 140 13.26 7.43 -11.03
CA TRP A 140 12.68 8.72 -11.43
C TRP A 140 11.37 8.99 -10.68
N MET A 141 10.49 8.00 -10.59
CA MET A 141 9.21 8.12 -9.90
C MET A 141 9.39 8.40 -8.39
N THR A 142 10.17 7.58 -7.70
CA THR A 142 10.38 7.73 -6.26
C THR A 142 11.20 8.98 -5.94
N GLY A 143 12.19 9.33 -6.76
CA GLY A 143 12.98 10.55 -6.62
C GLY A 143 12.13 11.81 -6.81
N LEU A 144 11.32 11.87 -7.86
CA LEU A 144 10.40 12.99 -8.11
C LEU A 144 9.43 13.18 -6.95
N ARG A 145 8.82 12.08 -6.45
CA ARG A 145 7.93 12.13 -5.29
C ARG A 145 8.64 12.66 -4.06
N THR A 146 9.82 12.13 -3.74
CA THR A 146 10.60 12.56 -2.58
C THR A 146 10.86 14.05 -2.62
N VAL A 147 11.29 14.59 -3.77
CA VAL A 147 11.54 16.01 -3.95
C VAL A 147 10.27 16.83 -3.78
N LEU A 148 9.17 16.44 -4.42
CA LEU A 148 7.91 17.17 -4.34
C LEU A 148 7.30 17.14 -2.93
N VAL A 149 7.37 16.00 -2.24
CA VAL A 149 6.84 15.87 -0.88
C VAL A 149 7.69 16.67 0.12
N TYR A 150 9.01 16.65 0.01
CA TYR A 150 9.86 17.51 0.85
C TYR A 150 9.69 18.99 0.52
N LEU A 151 9.51 19.35 -0.73
CA LEU A 151 9.17 20.72 -1.10
C LEU A 151 7.84 21.14 -0.48
N ALA A 152 6.83 20.28 -0.49
CA ALA A 152 5.55 20.52 0.17
C ALA A 152 5.71 20.75 1.67
N ALA A 153 6.64 20.02 2.33
CA ALA A 153 6.95 20.20 3.76
C ALA A 153 7.61 21.55 4.09
N LEU A 154 8.25 22.19 3.12
CA LEU A 154 8.94 23.48 3.31
C LEU A 154 8.07 24.69 2.94
N LEU A 155 6.99 24.47 2.19
CA LEU A 155 6.11 25.54 1.72
C LEU A 155 5.01 25.86 2.77
N PRO A 156 4.44 27.09 2.72
CA PRO A 156 3.21 27.38 3.46
C PRO A 156 2.12 26.36 3.10
N ILE A 157 1.30 25.99 4.07
CA ILE A 157 0.37 24.85 3.97
C ILE A 157 -0.53 24.89 2.72
N HIS A 158 -1.05 26.06 2.35
CA HIS A 158 -1.93 26.23 1.19
C HIS A 158 -1.22 25.91 -0.14
N LEU A 159 0.06 26.23 -0.28
CA LEU A 159 0.87 25.87 -1.45
C LEU A 159 1.39 24.44 -1.32
N GLY A 160 1.80 24.05 -0.13
CA GLY A 160 2.30 22.70 0.17
C GLY A 160 1.30 21.61 -0.17
N ILE A 161 0.02 21.80 0.15
CA ILE A 161 -1.05 20.85 -0.19
C ILE A 161 -1.11 20.62 -1.71
N HIS A 162 -1.09 21.68 -2.52
CA HIS A 162 -1.14 21.53 -3.99
C HIS A 162 0.07 20.80 -4.55
N VAL A 163 1.27 21.10 -4.04
CA VAL A 163 2.51 20.42 -4.43
C VAL A 163 2.47 18.94 -4.03
N TYR A 164 2.01 18.65 -2.81
CA TYR A 164 1.84 17.28 -2.32
C TYR A 164 0.87 16.48 -3.20
N ILE A 165 -0.34 17.00 -3.44
CA ILE A 165 -1.35 16.35 -4.29
C ILE A 165 -0.78 16.06 -5.68
N THR A 166 -0.15 17.06 -6.29
CA THR A 166 0.46 16.91 -7.62
C THR A 166 1.50 15.80 -7.63
N GLY A 167 2.38 15.76 -6.61
CA GLY A 167 3.40 14.73 -6.47
C GLY A 167 2.81 13.33 -6.33
N ILE A 168 1.78 13.17 -5.50
CA ILE A 168 1.13 11.87 -5.29
C ILE A 168 0.39 11.41 -6.54
N LEU A 169 -0.42 12.25 -7.18
CA LEU A 169 -1.19 11.87 -8.36
C LEU A 169 -0.30 11.53 -9.56
N LEU A 170 0.72 12.34 -9.83
CA LEU A 170 1.68 12.06 -10.90
C LEU A 170 2.35 10.70 -10.68
N THR A 171 2.83 10.43 -9.49
CA THR A 171 3.55 9.21 -9.19
C THR A 171 2.64 7.99 -9.00
N PHE A 172 1.35 8.20 -8.73
CA PHE A 172 0.36 7.13 -8.73
C PHE A 172 0.11 6.55 -10.13
N ILE A 173 0.11 7.40 -11.15
CA ILE A 173 -0.13 6.98 -12.54
C ILE A 173 1.14 6.42 -13.21
N MET A 174 2.31 6.88 -12.78
CA MET A 174 3.60 6.51 -13.42
C MET A 174 3.87 5.01 -13.53
N PRO A 175 3.58 4.14 -12.54
CA PRO A 175 3.83 2.69 -12.66
C PRO A 175 3.11 2.05 -13.84
N VAL A 176 1.86 2.47 -14.10
CA VAL A 176 1.07 1.98 -15.25
C VAL A 176 1.72 2.38 -16.56
N LEU A 177 2.21 3.64 -16.64
CA LEU A 177 2.87 4.15 -17.85
C LEU A 177 4.25 3.51 -18.06
N LEU A 178 5.00 3.28 -16.99
CA LEU A 178 6.32 2.65 -17.05
C LEU A 178 6.26 1.21 -17.52
N THR A 179 5.29 0.44 -17.01
CA THR A 179 5.14 -0.98 -17.36
C THR A 179 4.70 -1.18 -18.81
N ARG A 180 3.91 -0.25 -19.37
CA ARG A 180 3.52 -0.27 -20.78
C ARG A 180 4.70 -0.02 -21.74
N LYS A 181 5.71 0.76 -21.30
CA LYS A 181 6.88 1.12 -22.13
C LYS A 181 8.03 0.12 -22.05
N VAL A 182 8.03 -0.78 -21.08
CA VAL A 182 9.12 -1.74 -20.85
C VAL A 182 8.64 -3.15 -21.23
N SER A 183 8.99 -3.60 -22.43
CA SER A 183 8.60 -4.90 -23.00
C SER A 183 9.02 -6.15 -22.19
N HIS A 184 9.92 -6.00 -21.21
CA HIS A 184 10.43 -7.09 -20.36
C HIS A 184 10.18 -6.85 -18.87
N PHE A 185 9.09 -6.15 -18.53
CA PHE A 185 8.70 -5.97 -17.12
C PHE A 185 8.01 -7.24 -16.62
N GLN A 186 8.82 -8.26 -16.28
CA GLN A 186 8.29 -9.51 -15.74
C GLN A 186 8.17 -9.41 -14.21
N ILE A 187 6.99 -9.71 -13.69
CA ILE A 187 6.69 -9.91 -12.29
C ILE A 187 6.58 -11.42 -12.05
N ASN A 188 7.10 -11.90 -10.92
CA ASN A 188 6.86 -13.26 -10.46
C ASN A 188 5.39 -13.31 -9.99
N LEU A 189 4.50 -13.69 -10.91
CA LEU A 189 3.07 -13.66 -10.68
C LEU A 189 2.62 -14.59 -9.55
N PRO A 190 3.12 -15.85 -9.43
CA PRO A 190 2.78 -16.71 -8.29
C PRO A 190 3.13 -16.07 -6.93
N HIS A 191 4.33 -15.49 -6.79
CA HIS A 191 4.71 -14.79 -5.56
C HIS A 191 3.81 -13.57 -5.27
N LEU A 192 3.41 -12.83 -6.30
CA LEU A 192 2.52 -11.67 -6.14
C LEU A 192 1.12 -12.12 -5.72
N ILE A 193 0.58 -13.18 -6.32
CA ILE A 193 -0.73 -13.76 -5.99
C ILE A 193 -0.73 -14.23 -4.55
N GLU A 194 0.28 -15.00 -4.13
CA GLU A 194 0.44 -15.46 -2.75
C GLU A 194 0.44 -14.26 -1.78
N ARG A 195 1.22 -13.23 -2.08
CA ARG A 195 1.32 -12.05 -1.22
C ARG A 195 0.01 -11.24 -1.14
N ILE A 196 -0.67 -11.03 -2.26
CA ILE A 196 -1.95 -10.31 -2.28
C ILE A 196 -3.02 -11.10 -1.51
N SER A 197 -3.11 -12.42 -1.70
CA SER A 197 -4.08 -13.25 -0.98
C SER A 197 -3.85 -13.21 0.54
N LEU A 198 -2.60 -13.27 0.97
CA LEU A 198 -2.23 -13.12 2.38
C LEU A 198 -2.57 -11.74 2.93
N LEU A 199 -2.34 -10.67 2.15
CA LEU A 199 -2.74 -9.31 2.53
C LEU A 199 -4.25 -9.19 2.70
N VAL A 200 -5.04 -9.80 1.81
CA VAL A 200 -6.50 -9.82 1.93
C VAL A 200 -6.94 -10.60 3.16
N ILE A 201 -6.29 -11.73 3.50
CA ILE A 201 -6.56 -12.47 4.75
C ILE A 201 -6.31 -11.58 5.98
N ILE A 202 -5.20 -10.83 6.00
CA ILE A 202 -4.91 -9.89 7.10
C ILE A 202 -5.99 -8.80 7.17
N THR A 203 -6.46 -8.32 6.03
CA THR A 203 -7.54 -7.32 5.95
C THR A 203 -8.87 -7.86 6.50
N PHE A 204 -9.20 -9.14 6.21
CA PHE A 204 -10.33 -9.79 6.87
C PHE A 204 -10.12 -9.92 8.39
N GLY A 205 -8.88 -10.10 8.86
CA GLY A 205 -8.55 -10.07 10.27
C GLY A 205 -8.94 -8.74 10.94
N GLU A 206 -8.64 -7.61 10.32
CA GLU A 206 -9.09 -6.28 10.78
C GLU A 206 -10.61 -6.14 10.78
N MET A 207 -11.28 -6.64 9.75
CA MET A 207 -12.75 -6.68 9.69
C MET A 207 -13.34 -7.50 10.85
N ILE A 208 -12.72 -8.64 11.19
CA ILE A 208 -13.12 -9.45 12.36
C ILE A 208 -12.97 -8.65 13.66
N MET A 209 -11.88 -7.91 13.81
CA MET A 209 -11.67 -7.07 15.00
C MET A 209 -12.76 -6.00 15.14
N GLY A 210 -13.16 -5.36 14.03
CA GLY A 210 -14.28 -4.41 14.02
C GLY A 210 -15.64 -5.07 14.34
N LEU A 211 -15.84 -6.33 13.94
CA LEU A 211 -17.06 -7.07 14.24
C LEU A 211 -17.12 -7.58 15.69
N ALA A 212 -15.99 -7.73 16.37
CA ALA A 212 -15.93 -8.32 17.71
C ALA A 212 -16.80 -7.59 18.75
N ASP A 213 -16.92 -6.26 18.62
CA ASP A 213 -17.73 -5.44 19.51
C ASP A 213 -19.23 -5.74 19.41
N PHE A 214 -19.70 -6.26 18.27
CA PHE A 214 -21.09 -6.69 18.10
C PHE A 214 -21.37 -8.11 18.63
N PHE A 215 -20.32 -8.85 19.07
CA PHE A 215 -20.42 -10.19 19.61
C PHE A 215 -20.24 -10.24 21.14
N THR A 216 -20.37 -9.10 21.81
CA THR A 216 -20.44 -9.03 23.28
C THR A 216 -21.85 -9.38 23.77
N LEU A 217 -21.96 -9.85 25.03
CA LEU A 217 -23.27 -10.19 25.60
C LEU A 217 -24.25 -9.00 25.62
N GLU A 218 -23.73 -7.76 25.66
CA GLU A 218 -24.51 -6.52 25.71
C GLU A 218 -25.03 -6.10 24.31
N HIS A 219 -24.26 -6.38 23.26
CA HIS A 219 -24.57 -5.91 21.89
C HIS A 219 -25.01 -7.01 20.92
N PHE A 220 -25.00 -8.27 21.37
CA PHE A 220 -25.34 -9.39 20.50
C PHE A 220 -26.81 -9.33 20.05
N SER A 221 -27.01 -9.34 18.74
CA SER A 221 -28.31 -9.23 18.11
C SER A 221 -28.37 -9.97 16.78
N ILE A 222 -29.55 -10.02 16.17
CA ILE A 222 -29.69 -10.58 14.83
C ILE A 222 -28.80 -9.86 13.79
N HIS A 223 -28.52 -8.58 13.99
CA HIS A 223 -27.62 -7.82 13.14
C HIS A 223 -26.16 -8.33 13.22
N SER A 224 -25.71 -8.75 14.41
CA SER A 224 -24.39 -9.35 14.59
C SER A 224 -24.24 -10.60 13.71
N ILE A 225 -25.26 -11.45 13.69
CA ILE A 225 -25.30 -12.66 12.85
C ILE A 225 -25.28 -12.28 11.36
N LEU A 226 -26.08 -11.29 10.97
CA LEU A 226 -26.12 -10.83 9.58
C LEU A 226 -24.78 -10.26 9.11
N TYR A 227 -24.11 -9.45 9.92
CA TYR A 227 -22.77 -8.92 9.61
C TYR A 227 -21.76 -10.04 9.44
N PHE A 228 -21.80 -11.04 10.31
CA PHE A 228 -20.92 -12.20 10.21
C PHE A 228 -21.17 -13.02 8.93
N ILE A 229 -22.43 -13.24 8.57
CA ILE A 229 -22.82 -13.92 7.33
C ILE A 229 -22.33 -13.13 6.10
N ILE A 230 -22.45 -11.79 6.11
CA ILE A 230 -21.94 -10.92 5.04
C ILE A 230 -20.41 -11.10 4.90
N MET A 231 -19.70 -11.05 6.03
CA MET A 231 -18.24 -11.25 6.03
C MET A 231 -17.84 -12.61 5.46
N ILE A 232 -18.50 -13.70 5.88
CA ILE A 232 -18.26 -15.04 5.33
C ILE A 232 -18.52 -15.07 3.82
N ASN A 233 -19.61 -14.48 3.36
CA ASN A 233 -19.94 -14.44 1.93
C ASN A 233 -18.88 -13.66 1.13
N LEU A 234 -18.40 -12.52 1.64
CA LEU A 234 -17.31 -11.77 1.02
C LEU A 234 -16.03 -12.60 0.92
N PHE A 235 -15.66 -13.28 2.02
CA PHE A 235 -14.51 -14.17 2.06
C PHE A 235 -14.63 -15.32 1.04
N MET A 236 -15.74 -16.03 1.06
CA MET A 236 -15.98 -17.16 0.15
C MET A 236 -16.01 -16.71 -1.32
N ASN A 237 -16.61 -15.56 -1.60
CA ASN A 237 -16.68 -15.03 -2.96
C ASN A 237 -15.29 -14.62 -3.45
N TYR A 238 -14.49 -13.93 -2.63
CA TYR A 238 -13.15 -13.53 -3.00
C TYR A 238 -12.25 -14.74 -3.26
N PHE A 239 -12.12 -15.65 -2.30
CA PHE A 239 -11.23 -16.81 -2.41
C PHE A 239 -11.71 -17.84 -3.42
N GLY A 240 -13.02 -18.03 -3.58
CA GLY A 240 -13.59 -18.89 -4.61
C GLY A 240 -13.26 -18.39 -6.02
N GLN A 241 -13.27 -17.08 -6.26
CA GLN A 241 -12.84 -16.50 -7.54
C GLN A 241 -11.32 -16.55 -7.69
N PHE A 242 -10.57 -16.32 -6.62
CA PHE A 242 -9.11 -16.32 -6.64
C PHE A 242 -8.56 -17.70 -7.04
N ASP A 243 -9.11 -18.78 -6.47
CA ASP A 243 -8.67 -20.14 -6.76
C ASP A 243 -9.02 -20.62 -8.18
N HIS A 244 -10.07 -20.09 -8.80
CA HIS A 244 -10.62 -20.62 -10.04
C HIS A 244 -10.45 -19.70 -11.26
N ALA A 245 -10.29 -18.40 -11.06
CA ALA A 245 -10.30 -17.41 -12.14
C ALA A 245 -8.92 -16.84 -12.48
N ILE A 246 -7.90 -16.99 -11.62
CA ILE A 246 -6.59 -16.43 -11.87
C ILE A 246 -5.70 -17.45 -12.59
N ASP A 247 -5.35 -17.14 -13.84
CA ASP A 247 -4.33 -17.87 -14.59
C ASP A 247 -2.94 -17.40 -14.13
N GLU A 248 -2.28 -18.21 -13.32
CA GLU A 248 -0.92 -17.96 -12.81
C GLU A 248 0.15 -17.90 -13.91
N LYS A 249 -0.17 -18.39 -15.11
CA LYS A 249 0.73 -18.40 -16.27
C LYS A 249 0.58 -17.17 -17.16
N GLY A 250 -0.36 -16.28 -16.83
CA GLY A 250 -0.62 -15.05 -17.59
C GLY A 250 0.53 -14.07 -17.55
N GLU A 251 1.02 -13.65 -18.72
CA GLU A 251 2.08 -12.66 -18.83
C GLU A 251 1.54 -11.23 -18.55
N ASN A 252 2.32 -10.41 -17.85
CA ASN A 252 2.17 -8.94 -17.71
C ASN A 252 0.93 -8.38 -16.96
N LYS A 253 0.23 -9.17 -16.13
CA LYS A 253 -0.96 -8.70 -15.39
C LYS A 253 -0.68 -8.22 -13.95
N GLY A 254 0.55 -8.31 -13.45
CA GLY A 254 0.85 -8.08 -12.02
C GLY A 254 0.51 -6.68 -11.51
N ILE A 255 0.84 -5.63 -12.25
CA ILE A 255 0.49 -4.25 -11.85
C ILE A 255 -1.03 -4.05 -11.88
N PHE A 256 -1.71 -4.56 -12.92
CA PHE A 256 -3.16 -4.51 -12.99
C PHE A 256 -3.81 -5.23 -11.80
N LEU A 257 -3.29 -6.40 -11.43
CA LEU A 257 -3.75 -7.16 -10.28
C LEU A 257 -3.66 -6.34 -8.99
N ILE A 258 -2.54 -5.64 -8.75
CA ILE A 258 -2.39 -4.75 -7.59
C ILE A 258 -3.45 -3.64 -7.60
N TYR A 259 -3.60 -2.93 -8.72
CA TYR A 259 -4.55 -1.82 -8.81
C TYR A 259 -6.01 -2.26 -8.65
N SER A 260 -6.38 -3.45 -9.15
CA SER A 260 -7.73 -3.99 -8.99
C SER A 260 -8.08 -4.35 -7.54
N HIS A 261 -7.05 -4.56 -6.68
CA HIS A 261 -7.26 -4.85 -5.27
C HIS A 261 -7.42 -3.60 -4.38
N TYR A 262 -7.12 -2.40 -4.88
CA TYR A 262 -7.29 -1.17 -4.10
C TYR A 262 -8.75 -0.96 -3.64
N PRO A 263 -9.77 -1.08 -4.51
CA PRO A 263 -11.16 -0.99 -4.07
C PRO A 263 -11.55 -2.08 -3.07
N ILE A 264 -10.96 -3.28 -3.19
CA ILE A 264 -11.22 -4.40 -2.28
C ILE A 264 -10.69 -4.08 -0.89
N PHE A 265 -9.43 -3.62 -0.78
CA PHE A 265 -8.85 -3.23 0.51
C PHE A 265 -9.63 -2.09 1.15
N ILE A 266 -9.98 -1.06 0.38
CA ILE A 266 -10.78 0.07 0.86
C ILE A 266 -12.14 -0.42 1.37
N GLY A 267 -12.84 -1.23 0.58
CA GLY A 267 -14.18 -1.70 0.93
C GLY A 267 -14.23 -2.68 2.11
N LEU A 268 -13.16 -3.46 2.34
CA LEU A 268 -13.09 -4.38 3.48
C LEU A 268 -12.75 -3.67 4.80
N ILE A 269 -11.99 -2.56 4.73
CA ILE A 269 -11.53 -1.83 5.93
C ILE A 269 -12.54 -0.76 6.36
N MET A 270 -13.32 -0.21 5.43
CA MET A 270 -14.39 0.77 5.71
C MET A 270 -15.63 0.14 6.32
#